data_23c47c9d932d6f2dc6df5455b6a4a416
#
_entry.id   23c47c9d932d6f2dc6df5455b6a4a416
#
_cell.length_a   1.000
_cell.length_b   1.000
_cell.length_c   1.000
_cell.angle_alpha   90.00
_cell.angle_beta   90.00
_cell.angle_gamma   90.00
#
_symmetry.space_group_name_H-M   'P 1'
#
loop_
_entity.id
_entity.type
_entity.pdbx_description
1 polymer ?
#
loop_
_entity_poly.entity_id
_entity_poly.type
_entity_poly.pdbx_seq_one_letter_code
_entity_poly.pdbx_strand_id
1 'polypeptide(L)'
;VSEEELVKLVASVESDSTHPIAKAVVNYAKEQNIECVAVTGTKEFAGYGLEATIDGAMVLVGNCRLLSKFDISYPKELLEITDTIVVCAVGNRYAGYLLLADALKEDAKVAIDRLKALNIENIQILSGDKQSIVTNFAEKLGISKAYGDLLPEGKVNHLEELRQDEANRIAFVGDGMNDA
;
A
#
# COMPACT_ATOMS: atom_id res chain seq x y z
N VAL A 1 -6.02 -6.77 21.56
CA VAL A 1 -6.72 -5.68 20.85
C VAL A 1 -7.42 -6.33 19.65
N SER A 2 -8.68 -6.00 19.40
CA SER A 2 -9.40 -6.46 18.19
C SER A 2 -8.87 -5.74 16.95
N GLU A 3 -9.18 -6.27 15.75
CA GLU A 3 -8.80 -5.63 14.49
C GLU A 3 -9.40 -4.22 14.37
N GLU A 4 -10.69 -4.08 14.66
CA GLU A 4 -11.40 -2.80 14.66
C GLU A 4 -10.78 -1.78 15.63
N GLU A 5 -10.44 -2.21 16.83
CA GLU A 5 -9.79 -1.36 17.84
C GLU A 5 -8.38 -0.96 17.39
N LEU A 6 -7.64 -1.87 16.75
CA LEU A 6 -6.31 -1.57 16.21
C LEU A 6 -6.38 -0.52 15.09
N VAL A 7 -7.31 -0.69 14.15
CA VAL A 7 -7.56 0.30 13.07
C VAL A 7 -7.95 1.64 13.66
N LYS A 8 -8.84 1.66 14.66
CA LYS A 8 -9.27 2.88 15.36
C LYS A 8 -8.09 3.62 15.98
N LEU A 9 -7.23 2.91 16.72
CA LEU A 9 -6.06 3.50 17.36
C LEU A 9 -5.09 4.10 16.33
N VAL A 10 -4.74 3.32 15.29
CA VAL A 10 -3.80 3.76 14.27
C VAL A 10 -4.37 4.94 13.47
N ALA A 11 -5.63 4.85 13.02
CA ALA A 11 -6.28 5.93 12.29
C ALA A 11 -6.40 7.22 13.12
N SER A 12 -6.67 7.11 14.41
CA SER A 12 -6.76 8.28 15.31
C SER A 12 -5.42 8.99 15.45
N VAL A 13 -4.33 8.25 15.64
CA VAL A 13 -2.97 8.82 15.76
C VAL A 13 -2.51 9.43 14.44
N GLU A 14 -2.87 8.83 13.32
CA GLU A 14 -2.48 9.26 11.97
C GLU A 14 -3.43 10.31 11.36
N SER A 15 -4.50 10.71 12.07
CA SER A 15 -5.55 11.57 11.52
C SER A 15 -5.06 12.91 10.97
N ASP A 16 -4.04 13.48 11.57
CA ASP A 16 -3.45 14.77 11.17
C ASP A 16 -2.20 14.61 10.29
N SER A 17 -1.78 13.38 10.03
CA SER A 17 -0.59 13.09 9.22
C SER A 17 -0.88 13.25 7.73
N THR A 18 0.05 13.88 7.01
CA THR A 18 -0.03 14.03 5.55
C THR A 18 0.59 12.86 4.78
N HIS A 19 1.19 11.91 5.51
CA HIS A 19 1.87 10.77 4.90
C HIS A 19 0.90 9.87 4.12
N PRO A 20 1.28 9.32 2.94
CA PRO A 20 0.41 8.45 2.15
C PRO A 20 -0.14 7.24 2.92
N ILE A 21 0.70 6.60 3.75
CA ILE A 21 0.31 5.48 4.62
C ILE A 21 -0.78 5.89 5.62
N ALA A 22 -0.63 7.04 6.25
CA ALA A 22 -1.61 7.60 7.18
C ALA A 22 -2.98 7.80 6.50
N LYS A 23 -2.96 8.43 5.31
CA LYS A 23 -4.18 8.63 4.51
C LYS A 23 -4.87 7.32 4.15
N ALA A 24 -4.10 6.29 3.80
CA ALA A 24 -4.65 4.98 3.49
C ALA A 24 -5.38 4.37 4.70
N VAL A 25 -4.76 4.41 5.88
CA VAL A 25 -5.38 3.87 7.11
C VAL A 25 -6.62 4.68 7.53
N VAL A 26 -6.56 6.01 7.47
CA VAL A 26 -7.69 6.89 7.80
C VAL A 26 -8.86 6.68 6.83
N ASN A 27 -8.59 6.52 5.54
CA ASN A 27 -9.62 6.22 4.56
C ASN A 27 -10.26 4.85 4.81
N TYR A 28 -9.47 3.83 5.06
CA TYR A 28 -9.97 2.50 5.42
C TYR A 28 -10.86 2.54 6.66
N ALA A 29 -10.45 3.25 7.71
CA ALA A 29 -11.27 3.43 8.91
C ALA A 29 -12.64 4.06 8.58
N LYS A 30 -12.68 5.09 7.71
CA LYS A 30 -13.91 5.72 7.25
C LYS A 30 -14.81 4.76 6.47
N GLU A 31 -14.24 3.98 5.56
CA GLU A 31 -14.97 2.98 4.76
C GLU A 31 -15.59 1.90 5.66
N GLN A 32 -14.91 1.52 6.74
CA GLN A 32 -15.41 0.57 7.73
C GLN A 32 -16.33 1.20 8.78
N ASN A 33 -16.64 2.50 8.68
CA ASN A 33 -17.43 3.27 9.67
C ASN A 33 -16.80 3.25 11.08
N ILE A 34 -15.48 3.20 11.17
CA ILE A 34 -14.73 3.26 12.43
C ILE A 34 -14.45 4.73 12.75
N GLU A 35 -15.02 5.22 13.84
CA GLU A 35 -14.82 6.60 14.27
C GLU A 35 -13.49 6.77 14.99
N CYS A 36 -12.71 7.75 14.56
CA CYS A 36 -11.48 8.16 15.24
C CYS A 36 -11.81 8.83 16.58
N VAL A 37 -10.93 8.63 17.56
CA VAL A 37 -11.03 9.25 18.87
C VAL A 37 -10.07 10.43 19.02
N ALA A 38 -10.33 11.28 19.99
CA ALA A 38 -9.48 12.43 20.27
C ALA A 38 -8.08 11.97 20.71
N VAL A 39 -7.07 12.60 20.14
CA VAL A 39 -5.66 12.34 20.39
C VAL A 39 -5.02 13.58 20.98
N THR A 40 -4.12 13.41 21.95
CA THR A 40 -3.38 14.51 22.56
C THR A 40 -1.89 14.19 22.62
N GLY A 41 -1.06 15.23 22.70
CA GLY A 41 0.39 15.07 22.90
C GLY A 41 1.11 14.38 21.75
N THR A 42 0.64 14.56 20.51
CA THR A 42 1.25 13.95 19.33
C THR A 42 2.68 14.44 19.16
N LYS A 43 3.60 13.50 18.98
CA LYS A 43 5.02 13.73 18.74
C LYS A 43 5.51 12.85 17.62
N GLU A 44 6.12 13.48 16.62
CA GLU A 44 6.70 12.77 15.48
C GLU A 44 8.16 12.38 15.75
N PHE A 45 8.49 11.15 15.37
CA PHE A 45 9.86 10.64 15.31
C PHE A 45 10.18 10.38 13.84
N ALA A 46 10.90 11.32 13.23
CA ALA A 46 11.21 11.28 11.80
C ALA A 46 11.81 9.92 11.36
N GLY A 47 11.16 9.26 10.40
CA GLY A 47 11.55 7.94 9.90
C GLY A 47 11.19 6.74 10.80
N TYR A 48 10.49 6.96 11.93
CA TYR A 48 10.07 5.92 12.85
C TYR A 48 8.55 5.84 12.99
N GLY A 49 7.87 6.97 13.16
CA GLY A 49 6.42 7.05 13.37
C GLY A 49 6.02 8.11 14.39
N LEU A 50 4.89 7.89 15.02
CA LEU A 50 4.23 8.83 15.93
C LEU A 50 4.04 8.24 17.34
N GLU A 51 4.16 9.09 18.34
CA GLU A 51 3.71 8.89 19.71
C GLU A 51 2.52 9.81 19.96
N ALA A 52 1.52 9.32 20.65
CA ALA A 52 0.37 10.12 21.05
C ALA A 52 -0.28 9.55 22.31
N THR A 53 -1.22 10.28 22.88
CA THR A 53 -2.00 9.84 24.05
C THR A 53 -3.46 9.72 23.69
N ILE A 54 -4.05 8.55 23.93
CA ILE A 54 -5.47 8.25 23.80
C ILE A 54 -5.96 7.73 25.15
N ASP A 55 -7.00 8.35 25.72
CA ASP A 55 -7.59 7.99 27.01
C ASP A 55 -6.56 7.83 28.16
N GLY A 56 -5.53 8.68 28.15
CA GLY A 56 -4.46 8.67 29.14
C GLY A 56 -3.39 7.59 28.93
N ALA A 57 -3.52 6.74 27.93
CA ALA A 57 -2.53 5.74 27.56
C ALA A 57 -1.64 6.25 26.40
N MET A 58 -0.32 6.00 26.50
CA MET A 58 0.60 6.25 25.41
C MET A 58 0.32 5.26 24.26
N VAL A 59 0.20 5.76 23.05
CA VAL A 59 0.04 4.97 21.82
C VAL A 59 1.17 5.29 20.87
N LEU A 60 1.86 4.27 20.40
CA LEU A 60 2.91 4.36 19.39
C LEU A 60 2.41 3.75 18.09
N VAL A 61 2.59 4.47 16.99
CA VAL A 61 2.21 4.04 15.63
C VAL A 61 3.37 4.32 14.70
N GLY A 62 3.85 3.31 13.99
CA GLY A 62 4.95 3.47 13.05
C GLY A 62 5.57 2.16 12.59
N ASN A 63 6.89 2.13 12.40
CA ASN A 63 7.62 0.92 12.04
C ASN A 63 8.19 0.18 13.26
N CYS A 64 8.73 -1.02 13.06
CA CYS A 64 9.32 -1.82 14.14
C CYS A 64 10.47 -1.11 14.88
N ARG A 65 11.19 -0.19 14.23
CA ARG A 65 12.27 0.57 14.84
C ARG A 65 11.75 1.53 15.91
N LEU A 66 10.50 2.05 15.77
CA LEU A 66 9.86 2.86 16.80
C LEU A 66 9.69 2.05 18.08
N LEU A 67 9.15 0.83 17.96
CA LEU A 67 8.97 -0.04 19.12
C LEU A 67 10.31 -0.39 19.79
N SER A 68 11.32 -0.70 18.99
CA SER A 68 12.68 -0.95 19.49
C SER A 68 13.26 0.25 20.24
N LYS A 69 12.99 1.49 19.79
CA LYS A 69 13.43 2.73 20.44
C LYS A 69 12.81 2.91 21.84
N PHE A 70 11.62 2.36 22.05
CA PHE A 70 10.88 2.40 23.32
C PHE A 70 11.00 1.09 24.11
N ASP A 71 11.96 0.21 23.75
CA ASP A 71 12.20 -1.08 24.39
C ASP A 71 10.96 -1.98 24.46
N ILE A 72 10.06 -1.87 23.47
CA ILE A 72 8.86 -2.68 23.36
C ILE A 72 9.15 -3.92 22.51
N SER A 73 8.95 -5.10 23.11
CA SER A 73 9.09 -6.38 22.42
C SER A 73 7.96 -6.59 21.44
N TYR A 74 8.29 -7.11 20.25
CA TYR A 74 7.34 -7.47 19.18
C TYR A 74 7.77 -8.78 18.50
N PRO A 75 6.86 -9.48 17.80
CA PRO A 75 7.19 -10.70 17.06
C PRO A 75 8.27 -10.45 16.00
N LYS A 76 9.30 -11.28 15.96
CA LYS A 76 10.43 -11.12 15.02
C LYS A 76 10.02 -11.36 13.57
N GLU A 77 8.99 -12.15 13.36
CA GLU A 77 8.38 -12.46 12.06
C GLU A 77 7.94 -11.20 11.32
N LEU A 78 7.64 -10.09 12.04
CA LEU A 78 7.32 -8.80 11.42
C LEU A 78 8.46 -8.23 10.58
N LEU A 79 9.70 -8.59 10.88
CA LEU A 79 10.88 -8.15 10.13
C LEU A 79 11.04 -8.88 8.79
N GLU A 80 10.35 -10.00 8.62
CA GLU A 80 10.37 -10.82 7.39
C GLU A 80 9.26 -10.42 6.42
N ILE A 81 8.31 -9.57 6.87
CA ILE A 81 7.23 -9.08 6.03
C ILE A 81 7.80 -8.09 5.01
N THR A 82 7.61 -8.39 3.73
CA THR A 82 8.09 -7.56 2.61
C THR A 82 7.16 -6.41 2.27
N ASP A 83 5.88 -6.54 2.63
CA ASP A 83 4.88 -5.50 2.44
C ASP A 83 5.04 -4.37 3.48
N THR A 84 4.42 -3.23 3.20
CA THR A 84 4.40 -2.12 4.16
C THR A 84 3.54 -2.48 5.36
N ILE A 85 4.13 -2.44 6.56
CA ILE A 85 3.40 -2.63 7.82
C ILE A 85 3.44 -1.37 8.67
N VAL A 86 2.36 -1.13 9.40
CA VAL A 86 2.29 -0.14 10.48
C VAL A 86 2.05 -0.88 11.78
N VAL A 87 3.01 -0.83 12.69
CA VAL A 87 2.89 -1.45 14.00
C VAL A 87 2.30 -0.48 15.01
N CYS A 88 1.54 -1.02 15.96
CA CYS A 88 0.95 -0.27 17.04
C CYS A 88 1.33 -0.86 18.40
N ALA A 89 1.59 0.02 19.36
CA ALA A 89 1.74 -0.35 20.76
C ALA A 89 0.92 0.58 21.67
N VAL A 90 0.40 0.04 22.74
CA VAL A 90 -0.37 0.77 23.75
C VAL A 90 0.31 0.61 25.11
N GLY A 91 0.65 1.70 25.76
CA GLY A 91 1.56 1.70 26.89
C GLY A 91 2.90 1.08 26.48
N ASN A 92 3.39 0.12 27.26
CA ASN A 92 4.63 -0.59 26.96
C ASN A 92 4.40 -1.98 26.35
N ARG A 93 3.29 -2.18 25.61
CA ARG A 93 2.92 -3.47 25.04
C ARG A 93 2.60 -3.35 23.56
N TYR A 94 3.17 -4.24 22.78
CA TYR A 94 2.78 -4.44 21.39
C TYR A 94 1.29 -4.80 21.30
N ALA A 95 0.54 -4.07 20.47
CA ALA A 95 -0.90 -4.25 20.29
C ALA A 95 -1.25 -5.00 19.00
N GLY A 96 -0.45 -4.82 17.94
CA GLY A 96 -0.68 -5.45 16.65
C GLY A 96 -0.02 -4.67 15.52
N TYR A 97 -0.32 -5.08 14.29
CA TYR A 97 0.13 -4.38 13.09
C TYR A 97 -0.98 -4.36 12.03
N LEU A 98 -0.95 -3.35 11.19
CA LEU A 98 -1.73 -3.27 9.96
C LEU A 98 -0.80 -3.57 8.79
N LEU A 99 -1.25 -4.43 7.89
CA LEU A 99 -0.58 -4.70 6.62
C LEU A 99 -1.20 -3.79 5.57
N LEU A 100 -0.39 -2.94 4.98
CA LEU A 100 -0.80 -2.13 3.83
C LEU A 100 -0.29 -2.82 2.56
N ALA A 101 -1.19 -3.58 1.95
CA ALA A 101 -0.94 -4.12 0.63
C ALA A 101 -1.62 -3.24 -0.40
N ASP A 102 -0.95 -3.01 -1.53
CA ASP A 102 -1.60 -2.39 -2.66
C ASP A 102 -2.76 -3.27 -3.10
N ALA A 103 -3.97 -2.76 -2.97
CA ALA A 103 -5.16 -3.47 -3.39
C ALA A 103 -5.46 -3.15 -4.86
N LEU A 104 -5.78 -4.19 -5.63
CA LEU A 104 -6.40 -3.99 -6.93
C LEU A 104 -7.74 -3.27 -6.73
N LYS A 105 -8.00 -2.25 -7.56
CA LYS A 105 -9.33 -1.66 -7.62
C LYS A 105 -10.36 -2.75 -7.95
N GLU A 106 -11.51 -2.72 -7.29
CA GLU A 106 -12.55 -3.76 -7.45
C GLU A 106 -12.99 -3.95 -8.92
N ASP A 107 -12.96 -2.88 -9.69
CA ASP A 107 -13.34 -2.88 -11.11
C ASP A 107 -12.21 -3.30 -12.06
N ALA A 108 -10.96 -3.37 -11.61
CA ALA A 108 -9.81 -3.68 -12.44
C ALA A 108 -9.95 -5.07 -13.10
N LYS A 109 -10.30 -6.09 -12.31
CA LYS A 109 -10.51 -7.45 -12.84
C LYS A 109 -11.64 -7.48 -13.85
N VAL A 110 -12.75 -6.79 -13.58
CA VAL A 110 -13.90 -6.69 -14.49
C VAL A 110 -13.50 -6.00 -15.79
N ALA A 111 -12.71 -4.94 -15.73
CA ALA A 111 -12.23 -4.24 -16.91
C ALA A 111 -11.35 -5.15 -17.80
N ILE A 112 -10.41 -5.89 -17.20
CA ILE A 112 -9.56 -6.84 -17.93
C ILE A 112 -10.40 -7.96 -18.57
N ASP A 113 -11.36 -8.51 -17.84
CA ASP A 113 -12.22 -9.57 -18.37
C ASP A 113 -13.08 -9.06 -19.56
N ARG A 114 -13.55 -7.81 -19.50
CA ARG A 114 -14.26 -7.17 -20.61
C ARG A 114 -13.35 -6.96 -21.85
N LEU A 115 -12.09 -6.54 -21.66
CA LEU A 115 -11.13 -6.40 -22.75
C LEU A 115 -10.90 -7.76 -23.44
N LYS A 116 -10.72 -8.82 -22.66
CA LYS A 116 -10.59 -10.19 -23.19
C LYS A 116 -11.83 -10.65 -23.97
N ALA A 117 -13.02 -10.31 -23.48
CA ALA A 117 -14.28 -10.60 -24.18
C ALA A 117 -14.42 -9.87 -25.53
N LEU A 118 -13.70 -8.75 -25.71
CA LEU A 118 -13.59 -8.01 -26.97
C LEU A 118 -12.44 -8.52 -27.86
N ASN A 119 -11.88 -9.70 -27.58
CA ASN A 119 -10.75 -10.32 -28.26
C ASN A 119 -9.44 -9.51 -28.19
N ILE A 120 -9.28 -8.69 -27.12
CA ILE A 120 -8.00 -8.05 -26.82
C ILE A 120 -7.22 -9.02 -25.92
N GLU A 121 -6.38 -9.85 -26.56
CA GLU A 121 -5.65 -10.92 -25.87
C GLU A 121 -4.26 -10.50 -25.37
N ASN A 122 -3.62 -9.54 -26.04
CA ASN A 122 -2.28 -9.09 -25.68
C ASN A 122 -2.34 -7.92 -24.68
N ILE A 123 -2.70 -8.24 -23.45
CA ILE A 123 -2.73 -7.28 -22.34
C ILE A 123 -1.44 -7.43 -21.54
N GLN A 124 -0.77 -6.31 -21.25
CA GLN A 124 0.51 -6.29 -20.55
C GLN A 124 0.52 -5.25 -19.45
N ILE A 125 1.26 -5.51 -18.37
CA ILE A 125 1.51 -4.56 -17.28
C ILE A 125 2.97 -4.09 -17.40
N LEU A 126 3.18 -2.77 -17.40
CA LEU A 126 4.49 -2.13 -17.34
C LEU A 126 4.55 -1.24 -16.09
N SER A 127 5.34 -1.59 -15.09
CA SER A 127 5.42 -0.87 -13.82
C SER A 127 6.84 -0.57 -13.38
N GLY A 128 7.01 0.51 -12.63
CA GLY A 128 8.25 0.80 -11.90
C GLY A 128 8.37 0.05 -10.57
N ASP A 129 7.30 -0.63 -10.11
CA ASP A 129 7.32 -1.41 -8.89
C ASP A 129 8.14 -2.69 -9.05
N LYS A 130 8.52 -3.29 -7.92
CA LYS A 130 9.28 -4.55 -7.92
C LYS A 130 8.58 -5.62 -8.74
N GLN A 131 9.34 -6.39 -9.51
CA GLN A 131 8.82 -7.47 -10.36
C GLN A 131 7.91 -8.45 -9.59
N SER A 132 8.23 -8.77 -8.34
CA SER A 132 7.43 -9.67 -7.50
C SER A 132 6.01 -9.14 -7.22
N ILE A 133 5.88 -7.83 -6.99
CA ILE A 133 4.60 -7.14 -6.76
C ILE A 133 3.79 -7.17 -8.06
N VAL A 134 4.42 -6.78 -9.17
CA VAL A 134 3.76 -6.72 -10.49
C VAL A 134 3.29 -8.11 -10.94
N THR A 135 4.08 -9.14 -10.69
CA THR A 135 3.71 -10.54 -10.97
C THR A 135 2.46 -10.96 -10.17
N ASN A 136 2.40 -10.64 -8.88
CA ASN A 136 1.24 -10.95 -8.05
C ASN A 136 -0.05 -10.27 -8.57
N PHE A 137 0.05 -8.99 -8.97
CA PHE A 137 -1.08 -8.29 -9.58
C PHE A 137 -1.51 -8.90 -10.92
N ALA A 138 -0.54 -9.24 -11.76
CA ALA A 138 -0.81 -9.88 -13.04
C ALA A 138 -1.55 -11.22 -12.89
N GLU A 139 -1.13 -12.06 -11.95
CA GLU A 139 -1.79 -13.33 -11.63
C GLU A 139 -3.24 -13.11 -11.19
N LYS A 140 -3.50 -12.16 -10.27
CA LYS A 140 -4.84 -11.82 -9.80
C LYS A 140 -5.75 -11.31 -10.94
N LEU A 141 -5.19 -10.58 -11.91
CA LEU A 141 -5.89 -10.05 -13.07
C LEU A 141 -5.99 -11.07 -14.22
N GLY A 142 -5.26 -12.17 -14.15
CA GLY A 142 -5.17 -13.14 -15.22
C GLY A 142 -4.43 -12.61 -16.44
N ILE A 143 -3.40 -11.78 -16.23
CA ILE A 143 -2.52 -11.22 -17.26
C ILE A 143 -1.22 -12.02 -17.24
N SER A 144 -0.79 -12.53 -18.42
CA SER A 144 0.41 -13.37 -18.52
C SER A 144 1.71 -12.60 -18.72
N LYS A 145 1.63 -11.34 -19.15
CA LYS A 145 2.79 -10.50 -19.44
C LYS A 145 2.83 -9.32 -18.49
N ALA A 146 3.84 -9.32 -17.60
CA ALA A 146 4.00 -8.31 -16.58
C ALA A 146 5.49 -8.01 -16.35
N TYR A 147 5.84 -6.75 -16.44
CA TYR A 147 7.20 -6.24 -16.36
C TYR A 147 7.29 -5.21 -15.24
N GLY A 148 8.04 -5.55 -14.22
CA GLY A 148 8.35 -4.69 -13.08
C GLY A 148 9.75 -4.10 -13.17
N ASP A 149 10.13 -3.32 -12.16
CA ASP A 149 11.44 -2.66 -12.05
C ASP A 149 11.79 -1.77 -13.26
N LEU A 150 10.79 -1.30 -14.02
CA LEU A 150 11.00 -0.50 -15.22
C LEU A 150 11.22 0.98 -14.85
N LEU A 151 12.32 1.54 -15.37
CA LEU A 151 12.48 2.99 -15.43
C LEU A 151 11.56 3.57 -16.54
N PRO A 152 11.25 4.88 -16.52
CA PRO A 152 10.43 5.51 -17.57
C PRO A 152 10.92 5.19 -19.00
N GLU A 153 12.24 5.25 -19.22
CA GLU A 153 12.86 4.89 -20.52
C GLU A 153 12.61 3.42 -20.90
N GLY A 154 12.59 2.51 -19.92
CA GLY A 154 12.29 1.10 -20.13
C GLY A 154 10.86 0.86 -20.61
N LYS A 155 9.91 1.62 -20.08
CA LYS A 155 8.51 1.57 -20.55
C LYS A 155 8.40 2.04 -22.00
N VAL A 156 9.08 3.15 -22.36
CA VAL A 156 9.09 3.68 -23.73
C VAL A 156 9.71 2.68 -24.69
N ASN A 157 10.88 2.13 -24.37
CA ASN A 157 11.55 1.14 -25.23
C ASN A 157 10.66 -0.08 -25.48
N HIS A 158 9.96 -0.57 -24.44
CA HIS A 158 9.04 -1.70 -24.57
C HIS A 158 7.87 -1.39 -25.51
N LEU A 159 7.32 -0.17 -25.42
CA LEU A 159 6.27 0.29 -26.34
C LEU A 159 6.77 0.43 -27.78
N GLU A 160 7.99 0.93 -27.99
CA GLU A 160 8.61 1.05 -29.29
C GLU A 160 8.85 -0.31 -29.95
N GLU A 161 9.31 -1.31 -29.17
CA GLU A 161 9.44 -2.69 -29.67
C GLU A 161 8.09 -3.25 -30.14
N LEU A 162 7.01 -3.03 -29.38
CA LEU A 162 5.68 -3.47 -29.78
C LEU A 162 5.17 -2.75 -31.04
N ARG A 163 5.60 -1.51 -31.28
CA ARG A 163 5.22 -0.71 -32.47
C ARG A 163 5.97 -1.10 -33.72
N GLN A 164 7.08 -1.84 -33.64
CA GLN A 164 7.83 -2.29 -34.80
C GLN A 164 6.97 -3.20 -35.71
N ASP A 165 6.00 -3.91 -35.16
CA ASP A 165 5.02 -4.64 -35.91
C ASP A 165 3.86 -3.70 -36.32
N GLU A 166 3.79 -3.30 -37.55
CA GLU A 166 2.78 -2.39 -38.12
C GLU A 166 1.33 -2.93 -38.00
N ALA A 167 1.18 -4.24 -37.78
CA ALA A 167 -0.13 -4.85 -37.53
C ALA A 167 -0.67 -4.56 -36.13
N ASN A 168 0.20 -4.19 -35.20
CA ASN A 168 -0.20 -3.90 -33.83
C ASN A 168 -0.93 -2.55 -33.71
N ARG A 169 -2.05 -2.57 -33.00
CA ARG A 169 -2.75 -1.36 -32.53
C ARG A 169 -2.59 -1.30 -31.02
N ILE A 170 -1.85 -0.32 -30.53
CA ILE A 170 -1.48 -0.21 -29.13
C ILE A 170 -2.32 0.86 -28.47
N ALA A 171 -2.95 0.53 -27.33
CA ALA A 171 -3.49 1.48 -26.38
C ALA A 171 -2.65 1.44 -25.10
N PHE A 172 -2.10 2.57 -24.70
CA PHE A 172 -1.42 2.75 -23.43
C PHE A 172 -2.36 3.45 -22.45
N VAL A 173 -2.50 2.88 -21.26
CA VAL A 173 -3.37 3.40 -20.21
C VAL A 173 -2.50 3.68 -18.97
N GLY A 174 -2.49 4.91 -18.52
CA GLY A 174 -1.77 5.38 -17.35
C GLY A 174 -2.60 6.41 -16.59
N ASP A 175 -2.22 6.72 -15.35
CA ASP A 175 -2.96 7.62 -14.47
C ASP A 175 -2.29 8.99 -14.25
N GLY A 176 -1.15 9.25 -14.87
CA GLY A 176 -0.44 10.49 -14.63
C GLY A 176 0.58 10.95 -15.64
N MET A 177 1.12 12.13 -15.39
CA MET A 177 2.14 12.77 -16.25
C MET A 177 3.48 12.03 -16.30
N ASN A 178 3.72 11.09 -15.40
CA ASN A 178 4.95 10.29 -15.37
C ASN A 178 4.91 9.10 -16.33
N ASP A 179 3.77 8.87 -16.98
CA ASP A 179 3.56 7.78 -17.94
C ASP A 179 3.49 8.29 -19.39
N ALA A 180 3.74 9.59 -19.61
CA ALA A 180 3.69 10.24 -20.92
C ALA A 180 5.08 10.40 -21.53
#